data_4fedacbf7c37d688701237de55f91847
#
_entry.id   4fedacbf7c37d688701237de55f91847
#
_cell.length_a   1.000
_cell.length_b   1.000
_cell.length_c   1.000
_cell.angle_alpha   90.00
_cell.angle_beta   90.00
_cell.angle_gamma   90.00
#
_symmetry.space_group_name_H-M   'P 1'
#
loop_
_entity.id
_entity.type
_entity.pdbx_description
1 polymer ?
#
loop_
_entity_poly.entity_id
_entity_poly.type
_entity_poly.pdbx_seq_one_letter_code
_entity_poly.pdbx_strand_id
1 'polypeptide(L)'
;FNYGAGNSERLHSAFRYGTALVTGMMILGTLAVILFPAQILELFTASETMRSFGISAMRIMAASYLFCGLSTMISTYFQATEKVGSSMAIQLCRQMLFLVPAVWCLDKLFHLNGIWLAFPVAETATLLVALVMMAWHRRKNIS
;
A
#
# COMPACT_ATOMS: atom_id res chain seq x y z
N PHE A 1 2.33 10.38 20.58
CA PHE A 1 2.91 10.59 21.92
C PHE A 1 4.33 11.13 21.87
N ASN A 2 5.28 10.47 21.21
CA ASN A 2 6.69 10.91 21.12
C ASN A 2 6.84 12.27 20.43
N TYR A 3 6.00 12.57 19.43
CA TYR A 3 5.95 13.87 18.76
C TYR A 3 5.50 14.98 19.72
N GLY A 4 4.38 14.77 20.44
CA GLY A 4 3.86 15.71 21.43
C GLY A 4 4.81 15.93 22.64
N ALA A 5 5.63 14.92 22.96
CA ALA A 5 6.68 15.02 23.97
C ALA A 5 7.98 15.69 23.47
N GLY A 6 8.03 16.15 22.21
CA GLY A 6 9.22 16.76 21.60
C GLY A 6 10.41 15.82 21.39
N ASN A 7 10.21 14.50 21.52
CA ASN A 7 11.29 13.51 21.41
C ASN A 7 11.40 12.97 19.97
N SER A 8 12.12 13.71 19.14
CA SER A 8 12.33 13.38 17.73
C SER A 8 13.11 12.07 17.51
N GLU A 9 14.05 11.73 18.38
CA GLU A 9 14.83 10.50 18.28
C GLU A 9 13.94 9.27 18.47
N ARG A 10 13.09 9.28 19.50
CA ARG A 10 12.11 8.21 19.73
C ARG A 10 11.05 8.13 18.63
N LEU A 11 10.64 9.27 18.09
CA LEU A 11 9.72 9.31 16.95
C LEU A 11 10.31 8.59 15.73
N HIS A 12 11.56 8.90 15.37
CA HIS A 12 12.23 8.25 14.24
C HIS A 12 12.49 6.76 14.48
N SER A 13 12.85 6.40 15.70
CA SER A 13 13.03 4.99 16.09
C SER A 13 11.69 4.22 15.98
N ALA A 14 10.60 4.76 16.52
CA ALA A 14 9.28 4.16 16.42
C ALA A 14 8.84 3.99 14.95
N PHE A 15 9.06 5.01 14.11
CA PHE A 15 8.76 4.93 12.68
C PHE A 15 9.57 3.86 11.98
N ARG A 16 10.88 3.76 12.27
CA ARG A 16 11.77 2.74 11.67
C ARG A 16 11.37 1.33 12.07
N TYR A 17 11.13 1.09 13.36
CA TYR A 17 10.68 -0.22 13.83
C TYR A 17 9.29 -0.59 13.30
N GLY A 18 8.35 0.35 13.31
CA GLY A 18 7.02 0.15 12.74
C GLY A 18 7.08 -0.18 11.25
N THR A 19 7.91 0.54 10.48
CA THR A 19 8.11 0.25 9.05
C THR A 19 8.72 -1.13 8.83
N ALA A 20 9.73 -1.52 9.62
CA ALA A 20 10.33 -2.85 9.52
C ALA A 20 9.32 -3.96 9.84
N LEU A 21 8.51 -3.79 10.88
CA LEU A 21 7.47 -4.74 11.26
C LEU A 21 6.42 -4.88 10.16
N VAL A 22 5.87 -3.77 9.68
CA VAL A 22 4.88 -3.77 8.58
C VAL A 22 5.47 -4.39 7.32
N THR A 23 6.71 -4.05 6.96
CA THR A 23 7.39 -4.66 5.80
C THR A 23 7.51 -6.17 5.95
N GLY A 24 7.92 -6.65 7.13
CA GLY A 24 7.98 -8.09 7.42
C GLY A 24 6.62 -8.78 7.30
N MET A 25 5.57 -8.19 7.87
CA MET A 25 4.21 -8.70 7.75
C MET A 25 3.71 -8.72 6.30
N MET A 26 3.99 -7.67 5.52
CA MET A 26 3.61 -7.60 4.10
C MET A 26 4.36 -8.61 3.25
N ILE A 27 5.65 -8.86 3.52
CA ILE A 27 6.42 -9.93 2.85
C ILE A 27 5.80 -11.29 3.17
N LEU A 28 5.52 -11.59 4.43
CA LEU A 28 4.89 -12.85 4.82
C LEU A 28 3.51 -13.03 4.17
N GLY A 29 2.67 -11.99 4.20
CA GLY A 29 1.37 -12.00 3.54
C GLY A 29 1.47 -12.20 2.02
N THR A 30 2.42 -11.51 1.37
CA THR A 30 2.70 -11.67 -0.06
C THR A 30 3.11 -13.11 -0.37
N LEU A 31 4.05 -13.67 0.39
CA LEU A 31 4.49 -15.06 0.21
C LEU A 31 3.34 -16.06 0.41
N ALA A 32 2.53 -15.87 1.45
CA ALA A 32 1.37 -16.74 1.70
C ALA A 32 0.38 -16.72 0.52
N VAL A 33 0.06 -15.53 -0.01
CA VAL A 33 -0.88 -15.37 -1.11
C VAL A 33 -0.30 -15.89 -2.45
N ILE A 34 1.00 -15.77 -2.68
CA ILE A 34 1.63 -16.27 -3.91
C ILE A 34 1.76 -17.81 -3.87
N LEU A 35 2.14 -18.38 -2.72
CA LEU A 35 2.43 -19.80 -2.58
C LEU A 35 1.16 -20.63 -2.38
N PHE A 36 0.17 -20.10 -1.65
CA PHE A 36 -1.02 -20.85 -1.21
C PHE A 36 -2.36 -20.23 -1.67
N PRO A 37 -2.49 -19.66 -2.88
CA PRO A 37 -3.72 -18.96 -3.28
C PRO A 37 -4.92 -19.92 -3.38
N ALA A 38 -4.69 -21.15 -3.84
CA ALA A 38 -5.74 -22.16 -3.96
C ALA A 38 -6.29 -22.59 -2.59
N GLN A 39 -5.42 -22.83 -1.63
CA GLN A 39 -5.79 -23.20 -0.27
C GLN A 39 -6.54 -22.08 0.45
N ILE A 40 -6.12 -20.83 0.23
CA ILE A 40 -6.84 -19.65 0.76
C ILE A 40 -8.25 -19.57 0.18
N LEU A 41 -8.42 -19.77 -1.13
CA LEU A 41 -9.74 -19.76 -1.78
C LEU A 41 -10.63 -20.92 -1.32
N GLU A 42 -10.07 -22.08 -1.02
CA GLU A 42 -10.82 -23.23 -0.47
C GLU A 42 -11.44 -22.91 0.89
N LEU A 43 -10.79 -22.10 1.74
CA LEU A 43 -11.37 -21.65 3.01
C LEU A 43 -12.66 -20.83 2.82
N PHE A 44 -12.84 -20.20 1.67
CA PHE A 44 -14.04 -19.42 1.32
C PHE A 44 -15.05 -20.22 0.49
N THR A 45 -14.90 -21.55 0.39
CA THR A 45 -15.81 -22.41 -0.41
C THR A 45 -16.02 -21.92 -1.85
N ALA A 46 -14.93 -21.43 -2.47
CA ALA A 46 -14.96 -20.88 -3.81
C ALA A 46 -15.35 -21.95 -4.85
N SER A 47 -16.28 -21.60 -5.78
CA SER A 47 -16.59 -22.43 -6.93
C SER A 47 -15.36 -22.59 -7.85
N GLU A 48 -15.35 -23.61 -8.71
CA GLU A 48 -14.25 -23.84 -9.68
C GLU A 48 -13.98 -22.60 -10.55
N THR A 49 -15.04 -21.94 -11.01
CA THR A 49 -14.95 -20.70 -11.79
C THR A 49 -14.31 -19.58 -10.96
N MET A 50 -14.74 -19.41 -9.71
CA MET A 50 -14.19 -18.41 -8.80
C MET A 50 -12.72 -18.72 -8.46
N ARG A 51 -12.34 -19.99 -8.36
CA ARG A 51 -10.97 -20.44 -8.09
C ARG A 51 -10.02 -20.08 -9.24
N SER A 52 -10.41 -20.31 -10.49
CA SER A 52 -9.57 -20.04 -11.66
C SER A 52 -9.23 -18.56 -11.80
N PHE A 53 -10.19 -17.66 -11.66
CA PHE A 53 -9.97 -16.21 -11.71
C PHE A 53 -9.32 -15.69 -10.42
N GLY A 54 -9.72 -16.21 -9.27
CA GLY A 54 -9.25 -15.77 -7.96
C GLY A 54 -7.75 -16.00 -7.75
N ILE A 55 -7.20 -17.12 -8.20
CA ILE A 55 -5.75 -17.41 -8.12
C ILE A 55 -4.95 -16.34 -8.85
N SER A 56 -5.34 -16.00 -10.08
CA SER A 56 -4.66 -14.97 -10.88
C SER A 56 -4.80 -13.60 -10.23
N ALA A 57 -6.01 -13.24 -9.78
CA ALA A 57 -6.28 -11.99 -9.09
C ALA A 57 -5.41 -11.84 -7.83
N MET A 58 -5.40 -12.85 -6.97
CA MET A 58 -4.63 -12.86 -5.73
C MET A 58 -3.13 -12.66 -5.97
N ARG A 59 -2.56 -13.37 -6.95
CA ARG A 59 -1.12 -13.26 -7.29
C ARG A 59 -0.78 -11.88 -7.83
N ILE A 60 -1.61 -11.30 -8.71
CA ILE A 60 -1.40 -9.96 -9.25
C ILE A 60 -1.49 -8.93 -8.12
N MET A 61 -2.52 -9.01 -7.29
CA MET A 61 -2.72 -8.06 -6.18
C MET A 61 -1.63 -8.19 -5.11
N ALA A 62 -1.11 -9.39 -4.85
CA ALA A 62 -0.03 -9.61 -3.89
C ALA A 62 1.22 -8.79 -4.19
N ALA A 63 1.50 -8.50 -5.47
CA ALA A 63 2.62 -7.63 -5.88
C ALA A 63 2.50 -6.20 -5.33
N SER A 64 1.29 -5.74 -4.97
CA SER A 64 1.05 -4.41 -4.42
C SER A 64 1.20 -4.30 -2.91
N TYR A 65 1.18 -5.41 -2.17
CA TYR A 65 1.10 -5.40 -0.71
C TYR A 65 2.28 -4.67 -0.05
N LEU A 66 3.49 -4.86 -0.57
CA LEU A 66 4.67 -4.19 -0.04
C LEU A 66 4.59 -2.67 -0.26
N PHE A 67 4.18 -2.23 -1.43
CA PHE A 67 4.02 -0.81 -1.76
C PHE A 67 2.93 -0.17 -0.93
N CYS A 68 1.81 -0.87 -0.74
CA CYS A 68 0.71 -0.47 0.13
C CYS A 68 1.17 -0.30 1.58
N GLY A 69 1.92 -1.26 2.12
CA GLY A 69 2.45 -1.18 3.48
C GLY A 69 3.37 0.02 3.70
N LEU A 70 4.31 0.24 2.77
CA LEU A 70 5.24 1.37 2.85
C LEU A 70 4.55 2.73 2.73
N SER A 71 3.64 2.90 1.77
CA SER A 71 2.90 4.16 1.60
C SER A 71 1.97 4.43 2.80
N THR A 72 1.38 3.38 3.39
CA THR A 72 0.57 3.49 4.61
C THR A 72 1.42 3.92 5.80
N MET A 73 2.63 3.40 5.97
CA MET A 73 3.53 3.83 7.05
C MET A 73 3.92 5.31 6.93
N ILE A 74 4.17 5.81 5.70
CA ILE A 74 4.43 7.23 5.46
C ILE A 74 3.19 8.08 5.80
N SER A 75 2.01 7.63 5.39
CA SER A 75 0.75 8.29 5.73
C SER A 75 0.52 8.36 7.25
N THR A 76 0.80 7.26 7.95
CA THR A 76 0.71 7.18 9.42
C THR A 76 1.72 8.11 10.10
N TYR A 77 2.94 8.24 9.55
CA TYR A 77 3.91 9.23 10.05
C TYR A 77 3.37 10.66 9.98
N PHE A 78 2.74 11.04 8.85
CA PHE A 78 2.13 12.36 8.72
C PHE A 78 0.95 12.56 9.69
N GLN A 79 0.14 11.54 9.96
CA GLN A 79 -0.90 11.60 10.98
C GLN A 79 -0.31 11.81 12.38
N ALA A 80 0.70 11.02 12.74
CA ALA A 80 1.36 11.09 14.04
C ALA A 80 2.08 12.43 14.29
N THR A 81 2.45 13.15 13.23
CA THR A 81 3.10 14.47 13.29
C THR A 81 2.14 15.63 13.02
N GLU A 82 0.83 15.42 13.23
CA GLU A 82 -0.25 16.40 13.07
C GLU A 82 -0.41 16.98 11.66
N LYS A 83 0.22 16.34 10.66
CA LYS A 83 0.11 16.71 9.24
C LYS A 83 -1.00 15.96 8.54
N VAL A 84 -2.19 16.01 9.12
CA VAL A 84 -3.37 15.26 8.66
C VAL A 84 -3.69 15.56 7.19
N GLY A 85 -3.53 16.80 6.72
CA GLY A 85 -3.73 17.15 5.31
C GLY A 85 -2.82 16.37 4.34
N SER A 86 -1.55 16.16 4.72
CA SER A 86 -0.61 15.35 3.91
C SER A 86 -1.02 13.87 3.87
N SER A 87 -1.45 13.32 5.01
CA SER A 87 -1.96 11.96 5.07
C SER A 87 -3.22 11.78 4.24
N MET A 88 -4.18 12.70 4.36
CA MET A 88 -5.41 12.69 3.55
C MET A 88 -5.11 12.78 2.05
N ALA A 89 -4.16 13.64 1.65
CA ALA A 89 -3.75 13.77 0.25
C ALA A 89 -3.23 12.43 -0.30
N ILE A 90 -2.37 11.71 0.45
CA ILE A 90 -1.87 10.39 0.04
C ILE A 90 -3.03 9.41 -0.16
N GLN A 91 -4.00 9.36 0.77
CA GLN A 91 -5.13 8.43 0.70
C GLN A 91 -6.09 8.78 -0.45
N LEU A 92 -6.37 10.06 -0.67
CA LEU A 92 -7.21 10.52 -1.78
C LEU A 92 -6.53 10.26 -3.14
N CYS A 93 -5.22 10.51 -3.25
CA CYS A 93 -4.46 10.19 -4.45
C CYS A 93 -4.52 8.69 -4.75
N ARG A 94 -4.33 7.83 -3.74
CA ARG A 94 -4.44 6.38 -3.88
C ARG A 94 -5.76 5.98 -4.51
N GLN A 95 -6.88 6.40 -3.92
CA GLN A 95 -8.20 5.90 -4.27
C GLN A 95 -8.78 6.58 -5.50
N MET A 96 -8.73 7.90 -5.55
CA MET A 96 -9.41 8.71 -6.57
C MET A 96 -8.52 8.99 -7.79
N LEU A 97 -7.27 9.38 -7.55
CA LEU A 97 -6.39 9.85 -8.62
C LEU A 97 -5.68 8.70 -9.33
N PHE A 98 -5.34 7.62 -8.62
CA PHE A 98 -4.60 6.52 -9.22
C PHE A 98 -5.45 5.28 -9.46
N LEU A 99 -6.18 4.77 -8.46
CA LEU A 99 -6.90 3.51 -8.61
C LEU A 99 -8.06 3.62 -9.61
N VAL A 100 -8.92 4.62 -9.48
CA VAL A 100 -10.10 4.75 -10.36
C VAL A 100 -9.70 4.93 -11.83
N PRO A 101 -8.77 5.84 -12.22
CA PRO A 101 -8.34 5.94 -13.61
C PRO A 101 -7.58 4.69 -14.09
N ALA A 102 -6.77 4.06 -13.22
CA ALA A 102 -6.06 2.83 -13.57
C ALA A 102 -7.02 1.69 -13.90
N VAL A 103 -8.05 1.48 -13.07
CA VAL A 103 -9.10 0.49 -13.34
C VAL A 103 -9.76 0.78 -14.69
N TRP A 104 -10.20 2.02 -14.92
CA TRP A 104 -10.89 2.39 -16.15
C TRP A 104 -10.03 2.22 -17.41
N CYS A 105 -8.74 2.58 -17.35
CA CYS A 105 -7.83 2.44 -18.48
C CYS A 105 -7.44 0.98 -18.73
N LEU A 106 -7.09 0.25 -17.67
CA LEU A 106 -6.56 -1.11 -17.78
C LEU A 106 -7.65 -2.15 -18.08
N ASP A 107 -8.90 -1.91 -17.63
CA ASP A 107 -10.04 -2.74 -18.01
C ASP A 107 -10.25 -2.75 -19.53
N LYS A 108 -10.12 -1.60 -20.19
CA LYS A 108 -10.22 -1.49 -21.66
C LYS A 108 -9.11 -2.23 -22.41
N LEU A 109 -7.91 -2.35 -21.82
CA LEU A 109 -6.75 -2.98 -22.45
C LEU A 109 -6.66 -4.49 -22.15
N PHE A 110 -6.95 -4.89 -20.93
CA PHE A 110 -6.71 -6.25 -20.42
C PHE A 110 -7.94 -6.91 -19.82
N HIS A 111 -9.12 -6.28 -19.94
CA HIS A 111 -10.39 -6.76 -19.37
C HIS A 111 -10.27 -7.08 -17.88
N LEU A 112 -10.78 -8.22 -17.43
CA LEU A 112 -10.78 -8.61 -16.02
C LEU A 112 -9.39 -8.58 -15.36
N ASN A 113 -8.34 -9.00 -16.10
CA ASN A 113 -6.97 -8.93 -15.59
C ASN A 113 -6.48 -7.49 -15.43
N GLY A 114 -6.98 -6.56 -16.21
CA GLY A 114 -6.70 -5.13 -16.11
C GLY A 114 -7.18 -4.54 -14.80
N ILE A 115 -8.34 -4.96 -14.32
CA ILE A 115 -8.89 -4.54 -13.03
C ILE A 115 -7.94 -4.92 -11.90
N TRP A 116 -7.40 -6.15 -11.91
CA TRP A 116 -6.45 -6.59 -10.89
C TRP A 116 -5.10 -5.90 -10.99
N LEU A 117 -4.62 -5.63 -12.21
CA LEU A 117 -3.37 -4.89 -12.46
C LEU A 117 -3.44 -3.42 -12.01
N ALA A 118 -4.64 -2.84 -11.93
CA ALA A 118 -4.81 -1.47 -11.47
C ALA A 118 -4.32 -1.27 -10.02
N PHE A 119 -4.42 -2.30 -9.16
CA PHE A 119 -3.96 -2.21 -7.77
C PHE A 119 -2.44 -2.03 -7.66
N PRO A 120 -1.57 -2.88 -8.24
CA PRO A 120 -0.13 -2.66 -8.23
C PRO A 120 0.27 -1.32 -8.84
N VAL A 121 -0.37 -0.89 -9.92
CA VAL A 121 -0.10 0.39 -10.56
C VAL A 121 -0.43 1.56 -9.63
N ALA A 122 -1.63 1.55 -9.04
CA ALA A 122 -2.07 2.60 -8.12
C ALA A 122 -1.22 2.66 -6.85
N GLU A 123 -0.87 1.50 -6.27
CA GLU A 123 -0.04 1.44 -5.06
C GLU A 123 1.40 1.91 -5.32
N THR A 124 1.96 1.56 -6.49
CA THR A 124 3.28 2.06 -6.90
C THR A 124 3.28 3.58 -7.05
N ALA A 125 2.28 4.14 -7.76
CA ALA A 125 2.13 5.58 -7.92
C ALA A 125 1.93 6.29 -6.58
N THR A 126 1.11 5.71 -5.70
CA THR A 126 0.88 6.22 -4.33
C THR A 126 2.16 6.25 -3.51
N LEU A 127 2.96 5.17 -3.55
CA LEU A 127 4.24 5.12 -2.85
C LEU A 127 5.20 6.20 -3.35
N LEU A 128 5.30 6.40 -4.66
CA LEU A 128 6.14 7.46 -5.23
C LEU A 128 5.72 8.85 -4.73
N VAL A 129 4.43 9.16 -4.73
CA VAL A 129 3.92 10.43 -4.17
C VAL A 129 4.24 10.54 -2.68
N ALA A 130 4.01 9.49 -1.90
CA ALA A 130 4.29 9.49 -0.47
C ALA A 130 5.78 9.72 -0.18
N LEU A 131 6.68 9.09 -0.93
CA LEU A 131 8.14 9.29 -0.81
C LEU A 131 8.56 10.72 -1.17
N VAL A 132 8.01 11.29 -2.24
CA VAL A 132 8.28 12.69 -2.63
C VAL A 132 7.80 13.65 -1.53
N MET A 133 6.61 13.45 -1.01
CA MET A 133 6.07 14.26 0.10
C MET A 133 6.93 14.14 1.37
N MET A 134 7.39 12.94 1.71
CA MET A 134 8.29 12.71 2.84
C MET A 134 9.65 13.40 2.64
N ALA A 135 10.24 13.29 1.45
CA ALA A 135 11.50 13.92 1.12
C ALA A 135 11.40 15.45 1.18
N TRP A 136 10.33 16.02 0.61
CA TRP A 136 10.07 17.47 0.67
C TRP A 136 9.89 17.96 2.12
N HIS A 137 9.13 17.19 2.90
CA HIS A 137 8.92 17.49 4.32
C HIS A 137 10.23 17.51 5.11
N ARG A 138 11.10 16.53 4.90
CA ARG A 138 12.41 16.47 5.56
C ARG A 138 13.29 17.66 5.20
N ARG A 139 13.34 18.06 3.93
CA ARG A 139 14.12 19.23 3.48
C ARG A 139 13.68 20.53 4.19
N LYS A 140 12.36 20.71 4.35
CA LYS A 140 11.80 21.92 4.97
C LYS A 140 12.04 22.02 6.47
N ASN A 141 12.32 20.91 7.15
CA ASN A 141 12.62 20.88 8.59
C ASN A 141 14.12 20.95 8.90
N ILE A 142 15.01 20.94 7.91
CA ILE A 142 16.46 21.03 8.05
C ILE A 142 16.96 22.47 7.73
N SER A 143 16.15 23.25 7.04
CA SER A 143 16.40 24.69 6.77
C SER A 143 15.74 25.57 7.82
#